data_9882bc866123677d1f3443e9405160f1
#
_entry.id   9882bc866123677d1f3443e9405160f1
#
_cell.length_a   1.000
_cell.length_b   1.000
_cell.length_c   1.000
_cell.angle_alpha   90.00
_cell.angle_beta   90.00
_cell.angle_gamma   90.00
#
_symmetry.space_group_name_H-M   'P 1'
#
loop_
_entity.id
_entity.type
_entity.pdbx_description
1 polymer ?
#
loop_
_entity_poly.entity_id
_entity_poly.type
_entity_poly.pdbx_seq_one_letter_code
_entity_poly.pdbx_strand_id
1 'polypeptide(L)'
;QGGWSVELDSLDESSLYQGMFGSSDELRISVLRREIIVTIKKYQLIVGRRGTLRLYAMTLPLSIYDMLDFNNTEIAFSSKSRGELQNAYWLFNTIKYPWLVKCAKVATNIALKIHFPLAWAVKPTLYKQFVGGETLQDCSAAINHLMKYNVKSTLDYSAESEQTPEGIQATFEETLRSIDFAKGNTNLAYAVFKPSTITTDELLAKASEKREELTIDDVRHFREFRERFMALCQRAYDNDVRILVDAEDYCFQDAIDKLTDEAMRKFNKKRAIVFATLQMYRHDRMPYLRRIYDDAVAKDYIAGVKFVRGAYMEAERVRAAALDYPDPICKDKRATDENFDAAVRFTMDHLDRFEMFMGTHNEESNYKLAKLMDEKGIACDDSRVFFAQLLGMRDNISFNLAYAGYNVTKYVPYASVRDVLPYLIRRAEENTSVAGQTGRELRMLEAEMERRKNNR
;
A
#
# COMPACT_ATOMS: atom_id res chain seq x y z
N GLN A 1 -22.60 14.85 37.43
CA GLN A 1 -22.27 14.96 38.85
C GLN A 1 -23.28 14.16 39.65
N GLY A 2 -22.97 12.94 40.01
CA GLY A 2 -23.72 12.09 40.94
C GLY A 2 -22.74 11.09 41.48
N GLY A 3 -22.16 11.36 42.65
CA GLY A 3 -21.28 10.45 43.34
C GLY A 3 -22.12 9.41 44.11
N TRP A 4 -21.85 8.13 43.88
CA TRP A 4 -22.36 7.03 44.66
C TRP A 4 -21.27 6.60 45.64
N SER A 5 -21.59 6.45 46.92
CA SER A 5 -20.72 5.78 47.89
C SER A 5 -21.33 4.44 48.27
N VAL A 6 -20.51 3.39 48.23
CA VAL A 6 -20.88 2.05 48.65
C VAL A 6 -19.92 1.62 49.74
N GLU A 7 -20.43 1.19 50.93
CA GLU A 7 -19.64 0.56 52.01
C GLU A 7 -19.40 -0.92 51.71
N LEU A 8 -18.15 -1.33 51.74
CA LEU A 8 -17.65 -2.57 51.19
C LEU A 8 -17.55 -3.77 52.18
N ASP A 9 -18.07 -3.61 53.43
CA ASP A 9 -17.81 -4.62 54.46
C ASP A 9 -18.71 -5.87 54.42
N SER A 10 -19.60 -6.00 53.40
CA SER A 10 -20.55 -7.14 53.34
C SER A 10 -20.98 -7.66 51.96
N LEU A 11 -20.31 -7.27 50.88
CA LEU A 11 -20.76 -7.67 49.53
C LEU A 11 -19.80 -8.72 48.91
N ASP A 12 -20.36 -9.85 48.47
CA ASP A 12 -19.63 -10.79 47.64
C ASP A 12 -19.40 -10.26 46.22
N GLU A 13 -18.42 -10.81 45.49
CA GLU A 13 -18.02 -10.35 44.13
C GLU A 13 -19.17 -10.40 43.13
N SER A 14 -20.14 -11.31 43.29
CA SER A 14 -21.27 -11.50 42.38
C SER A 14 -22.35 -10.42 42.55
N SER A 15 -22.53 -9.90 43.74
CA SER A 15 -23.52 -8.88 44.09
C SER A 15 -23.13 -7.47 43.59
N LEU A 16 -21.83 -7.18 43.55
CA LEU A 16 -21.29 -5.94 42.98
C LEU A 16 -21.48 -5.86 41.46
N TYR A 17 -21.39 -7.02 40.81
CA TYR A 17 -21.52 -7.10 39.35
C TYR A 17 -22.97 -6.88 38.87
N GLN A 18 -23.95 -7.49 39.54
CA GLN A 18 -25.34 -7.42 39.11
C GLN A 18 -25.98 -6.04 39.32
N GLY A 19 -25.50 -5.24 40.27
CA GLY A 19 -26.07 -3.91 40.61
C GLY A 19 -25.56 -2.77 39.72
N MET A 20 -24.44 -2.92 39.05
CA MET A 20 -23.76 -1.82 38.34
C MET A 20 -23.66 -2.00 36.82
N PHE A 21 -23.74 -3.23 36.28
CA PHE A 21 -23.46 -3.51 34.86
C PHE A 21 -24.39 -4.60 34.31
N GLY A 22 -24.79 -4.44 33.04
CA GLY A 22 -25.55 -5.48 32.33
C GLY A 22 -24.64 -6.66 31.94
N SER A 23 -25.25 -7.80 31.61
CA SER A 23 -24.65 -9.13 31.43
C SER A 23 -23.62 -9.32 30.30
N SER A 24 -23.09 -8.28 29.69
CA SER A 24 -22.25 -8.35 28.49
C SER A 24 -20.85 -7.72 28.57
N ASP A 25 -20.40 -7.24 29.73
CA ASP A 25 -19.11 -6.59 29.87
C ASP A 25 -18.04 -7.50 30.52
N GLU A 26 -16.88 -7.64 29.88
CA GLU A 26 -15.76 -8.38 30.46
C GLU A 26 -15.18 -7.64 31.68
N LEU A 27 -15.25 -8.28 32.85
CA LEU A 27 -14.67 -7.80 34.11
C LEU A 27 -13.33 -8.54 34.36
N ARG A 28 -12.25 -7.79 34.59
CA ARG A 28 -10.98 -8.37 35.04
C ARG A 28 -10.57 -7.75 36.37
N ILE A 29 -10.34 -8.59 37.36
CA ILE A 29 -9.85 -8.18 38.67
C ILE A 29 -8.41 -8.63 38.82
N SER A 30 -7.52 -7.70 39.14
CA SER A 30 -6.11 -8.01 39.45
C SER A 30 -5.67 -7.33 40.76
N VAL A 31 -4.86 -8.01 41.54
CA VAL A 31 -4.31 -7.47 42.81
C VAL A 31 -2.82 -7.22 42.61
N LEU A 32 -2.41 -5.95 42.60
CA LEU A 32 -1.02 -5.53 42.48
C LEU A 32 -0.58 -4.74 43.73
N ARG A 33 0.42 -5.24 44.49
CA ARG A 33 1.06 -4.55 45.63
C ARG A 33 0.10 -3.93 46.67
N ARG A 34 -0.99 -4.65 47.05
CA ARG A 34 -2.00 -4.24 48.03
C ARG A 34 -3.04 -3.24 47.51
N GLU A 35 -3.20 -3.10 46.21
CA GLU A 35 -4.31 -2.37 45.56
C GLU A 35 -5.11 -3.35 44.72
N ILE A 36 -6.42 -3.23 44.76
CA ILE A 36 -7.32 -4.02 43.89
C ILE A 36 -7.61 -3.15 42.64
N ILE A 37 -7.22 -3.67 41.47
CA ILE A 37 -7.46 -3.01 40.19
C ILE A 37 -8.58 -3.77 39.50
N VAL A 38 -9.71 -3.10 39.30
CA VAL A 38 -10.85 -3.62 38.55
C VAL A 38 -10.85 -2.96 37.19
N THR A 39 -10.62 -3.73 36.15
CA THR A 39 -10.64 -3.23 34.76
C THR A 39 -11.96 -3.66 34.11
N ILE A 40 -12.76 -2.69 33.71
CA ILE A 40 -13.99 -2.86 32.92
C ILE A 40 -13.72 -2.23 31.57
N LYS A 41 -14.15 -2.83 30.49
CA LYS A 41 -13.88 -2.60 29.06
C LYS A 41 -13.47 -1.17 28.61
N LYS A 42 -13.64 -0.14 29.45
CA LYS A 42 -13.21 1.27 29.20
C LYS A 42 -12.78 2.04 30.45
N TYR A 43 -12.77 1.41 31.64
CA TYR A 43 -12.51 2.12 32.88
C TYR A 43 -11.61 1.28 33.80
N GLN A 44 -10.70 1.93 34.47
CA GLN A 44 -9.89 1.30 35.51
C GLN A 44 -10.27 1.88 36.88
N LEU A 45 -10.62 1.01 37.80
CA LEU A 45 -11.02 1.37 39.17
C LEU A 45 -9.87 1.00 40.10
N ILE A 46 -9.30 1.95 40.80
CA ILE A 46 -8.26 1.68 41.81
C ILE A 46 -8.91 1.86 43.18
N VAL A 47 -8.90 0.78 43.96
CA VAL A 47 -9.41 0.78 45.34
C VAL A 47 -8.25 0.97 46.32
N GLY A 48 -8.15 2.10 46.93
CA GLY A 48 -7.08 2.41 47.89
C GLY A 48 -7.39 1.89 49.31
N ARG A 49 -6.36 1.83 50.18
CA ARG A 49 -6.23 1.18 51.48
C ARG A 49 -7.22 1.56 52.58
N ARG A 50 -8.19 2.47 52.39
CA ARG A 50 -9.12 2.98 53.42
C ARG A 50 -10.59 2.94 53.05
N GLY A 51 -11.02 2.00 52.21
CA GLY A 51 -12.47 1.83 51.92
C GLY A 51 -13.15 2.98 51.19
N THR A 52 -12.42 3.99 50.76
CA THR A 52 -12.98 5.09 49.94
C THR A 52 -12.75 4.78 48.47
N LEU A 53 -13.83 4.43 47.76
CA LEU A 53 -13.86 4.33 46.30
C LEU A 53 -13.67 5.73 45.72
N ARG A 54 -12.49 6.01 45.18
CA ARG A 54 -12.34 7.13 44.25
C ARG A 54 -12.39 6.56 42.86
N LEU A 55 -13.47 6.78 42.17
CA LEU A 55 -13.57 6.57 40.72
C LEU A 55 -12.60 7.55 40.03
N TYR A 56 -11.41 7.11 39.75
CA TYR A 56 -10.64 7.77 38.72
C TYR A 56 -11.16 7.19 37.41
N ALA A 57 -11.99 7.92 36.69
CA ALA A 57 -12.25 7.67 35.28
C ALA A 57 -10.95 7.95 34.50
N MET A 58 -9.95 7.10 34.69
CA MET A 58 -8.91 6.98 33.70
C MET A 58 -9.57 6.21 32.55
N THR A 59 -10.05 6.94 31.54
CA THR A 59 -10.20 6.33 30.23
C THR A 59 -8.90 5.64 29.92
N LEU A 60 -8.88 4.30 29.88
CA LEU A 60 -7.77 3.59 29.25
C LEU A 60 -7.58 4.30 27.92
N PRO A 61 -6.36 4.71 27.55
CA PRO A 61 -6.16 5.30 26.26
C PRO A 61 -6.73 4.31 25.25
N LEU A 62 -7.77 4.73 24.51
CA LEU A 62 -8.31 3.95 23.40
C LEU A 62 -7.08 3.53 22.60
N SER A 63 -6.94 2.26 22.31
CA SER A 63 -5.94 1.82 21.36
C SER A 63 -6.06 2.69 20.11
N ILE A 64 -4.94 3.08 19.53
CA ILE A 64 -4.95 3.87 18.29
C ILE A 64 -5.78 3.13 17.23
N TYR A 65 -5.75 1.79 17.27
CA TYR A 65 -6.59 0.93 16.45
C TYR A 65 -8.10 1.15 16.70
N ASP A 66 -8.54 1.36 17.95
CA ASP A 66 -9.96 1.64 18.29
C ASP A 66 -10.45 2.98 17.74
N MET A 67 -9.54 3.90 17.41
CA MET A 67 -9.85 5.19 16.76
C MET A 67 -9.93 5.10 15.23
N LEU A 68 -9.51 3.97 14.64
CA LEU A 68 -9.46 3.79 13.20
C LEU A 68 -10.84 3.47 12.64
N ASP A 69 -11.44 4.42 11.91
CA ASP A 69 -12.73 4.23 11.22
C ASP A 69 -12.64 4.64 9.76
N PHE A 70 -12.59 3.65 8.86
CA PHE A 70 -12.60 3.88 7.41
C PHE A 70 -13.94 4.39 6.86
N ASN A 71 -14.99 4.52 7.69
CA ASN A 71 -16.25 5.16 7.30
C ASN A 71 -16.28 6.67 7.62
N ASN A 72 -15.28 7.18 8.31
CA ASN A 72 -15.19 8.60 8.60
C ASN A 72 -14.89 9.40 7.33
N THR A 73 -15.94 9.93 6.69
CA THR A 73 -15.83 10.68 5.44
C THR A 73 -15.23 12.08 5.63
N GLU A 74 -15.38 12.66 6.81
CA GLU A 74 -14.81 13.97 7.14
C GLU A 74 -13.27 13.94 7.03
N ILE A 75 -12.65 12.94 7.65
CA ILE A 75 -11.22 12.73 7.58
C ILE A 75 -10.82 12.27 6.17
N ALA A 76 -11.54 11.29 5.61
CA ALA A 76 -11.26 10.69 4.30
C ALA A 76 -11.12 11.75 3.19
N PHE A 77 -11.98 12.76 3.20
CA PHE A 77 -12.03 13.81 2.17
C PHE A 77 -11.62 15.19 2.68
N SER A 78 -10.96 15.27 3.83
CA SER A 78 -10.47 16.53 4.41
C SER A 78 -9.58 17.31 3.43
N SER A 79 -8.83 16.60 2.61
CA SER A 79 -7.93 17.16 1.59
C SER A 79 -8.64 17.73 0.36
N LYS A 80 -9.93 17.45 0.16
CA LYS A 80 -10.67 17.84 -1.05
C LYS A 80 -11.57 19.04 -0.81
N SER A 81 -11.47 20.00 -1.70
CA SER A 81 -12.45 21.08 -1.83
C SER A 81 -13.81 20.51 -2.29
N ARG A 82 -14.86 21.34 -2.16
CA ARG A 82 -16.21 20.97 -2.65
C ARG A 82 -16.24 20.68 -4.14
N GLY A 83 -15.52 21.48 -4.95
CA GLY A 83 -15.44 21.28 -6.39
C GLY A 83 -14.69 19.99 -6.75
N GLU A 84 -13.64 19.65 -6.00
CA GLU A 84 -12.90 18.40 -6.21
C GLU A 84 -13.72 17.17 -5.83
N LEU A 85 -14.51 17.23 -4.75
CA LEU A 85 -15.47 16.17 -4.42
C LEU A 85 -16.49 15.95 -5.53
N GLN A 86 -17.04 17.02 -6.07
CA GLN A 86 -18.02 16.95 -7.16
C GLN A 86 -17.40 16.39 -8.44
N ASN A 87 -16.18 16.79 -8.79
CA ASN A 87 -15.44 16.25 -9.93
C ASN A 87 -15.13 14.75 -9.74
N ALA A 88 -14.68 14.34 -8.55
CA ALA A 88 -14.44 12.95 -8.24
C ALA A 88 -15.76 12.14 -8.35
N TYR A 89 -16.85 12.64 -7.80
CA TYR A 89 -18.16 11.99 -7.92
C TYR A 89 -18.57 11.78 -9.38
N TRP A 90 -18.49 12.81 -10.22
CA TRP A 90 -18.83 12.69 -11.66
C TRP A 90 -17.91 11.70 -12.37
N LEU A 91 -16.61 11.72 -12.07
CA LEU A 91 -15.64 10.79 -12.63
C LEU A 91 -15.99 9.33 -12.27
N PHE A 92 -16.14 9.03 -10.98
CA PHE A 92 -16.47 7.67 -10.53
C PHE A 92 -17.85 7.22 -11.01
N ASN A 93 -18.82 8.13 -11.07
CA ASN A 93 -20.15 7.85 -11.63
C ASN A 93 -20.11 7.54 -13.12
N THR A 94 -19.15 8.08 -13.88
CA THR A 94 -18.94 7.80 -15.31
C THR A 94 -18.22 6.46 -15.50
N ILE A 95 -17.11 6.25 -14.80
CA ILE A 95 -16.30 5.02 -14.98
C ILE A 95 -16.94 3.78 -14.37
N LYS A 96 -18.04 3.88 -13.63
CA LYS A 96 -18.78 2.69 -13.14
C LYS A 96 -19.41 1.84 -14.25
N TYR A 97 -19.54 2.39 -15.47
CA TYR A 97 -20.12 1.70 -16.60
C TYR A 97 -19.04 1.02 -17.47
N PRO A 98 -18.90 -0.33 -17.46
CA PRO A 98 -17.83 -1.03 -18.18
C PRO A 98 -17.81 -0.76 -19.68
N TRP A 99 -18.98 -0.58 -20.28
CA TRP A 99 -19.09 -0.30 -21.73
C TRP A 99 -18.50 1.06 -22.10
N LEU A 100 -18.68 2.10 -21.24
CA LEU A 100 -18.08 3.42 -21.46
C LEU A 100 -16.54 3.34 -21.41
N VAL A 101 -15.99 2.60 -20.44
CA VAL A 101 -14.54 2.40 -20.31
C VAL A 101 -13.97 1.66 -21.52
N LYS A 102 -14.69 0.61 -22.02
CA LYS A 102 -14.31 -0.08 -23.26
C LYS A 102 -14.33 0.85 -24.47
N CYS A 103 -15.39 1.65 -24.64
CA CYS A 103 -15.46 2.64 -25.71
C CYS A 103 -14.34 3.68 -25.62
N ALA A 104 -14.08 4.21 -24.41
CA ALA A 104 -13.01 5.16 -24.18
C ALA A 104 -11.63 4.57 -24.51
N LYS A 105 -11.37 3.29 -24.14
CA LYS A 105 -10.15 2.57 -24.49
C LYS A 105 -9.94 2.46 -25.99
N VAL A 106 -10.99 2.08 -26.74
CA VAL A 106 -10.92 1.99 -28.21
C VAL A 106 -10.67 3.37 -28.82
N ALA A 107 -11.42 4.38 -28.38
CA ALA A 107 -11.27 5.76 -28.86
C ALA A 107 -9.85 6.31 -28.59
N THR A 108 -9.31 6.05 -27.38
CA THR A 108 -7.95 6.43 -27.01
C THR A 108 -6.91 5.77 -27.90
N ASN A 109 -7.04 4.45 -28.16
CA ASN A 109 -6.12 3.74 -29.03
C ASN A 109 -6.14 4.26 -30.47
N ILE A 110 -7.33 4.61 -30.99
CA ILE A 110 -7.47 5.24 -32.31
C ILE A 110 -6.79 6.62 -32.32
N ALA A 111 -7.09 7.45 -31.31
CA ALA A 111 -6.54 8.79 -31.20
C ALA A 111 -5.00 8.79 -31.09
N LEU A 112 -4.42 7.84 -30.37
CA LEU A 112 -2.97 7.66 -30.32
C LEU A 112 -2.37 7.30 -31.67
N LYS A 113 -3.02 6.42 -32.43
CA LYS A 113 -2.57 6.03 -33.79
C LYS A 113 -2.57 7.18 -34.78
N ILE A 114 -3.55 8.09 -34.67
CA ILE A 114 -3.67 9.27 -35.58
C ILE A 114 -3.02 10.53 -34.98
N HIS A 115 -2.27 10.39 -33.85
CA HIS A 115 -1.61 11.49 -33.14
C HIS A 115 -2.57 12.63 -32.74
N PHE A 116 -3.82 12.29 -32.42
CA PHE A 116 -4.82 13.30 -32.00
C PHE A 116 -4.49 13.77 -30.56
N PRO A 117 -4.50 15.10 -30.28
CA PRO A 117 -4.15 15.63 -28.97
C PRO A 117 -5.26 15.35 -27.95
N LEU A 118 -5.05 14.34 -27.08
CA LEU A 118 -6.00 13.93 -26.03
C LEU A 118 -5.86 14.74 -24.74
N ALA A 119 -4.78 15.51 -24.60
CA ALA A 119 -4.43 16.17 -23.34
C ALA A 119 -5.55 17.08 -22.79
N TRP A 120 -6.26 17.81 -23.66
CA TRP A 120 -7.33 18.72 -23.27
C TRP A 120 -8.53 18.02 -22.61
N ALA A 121 -8.79 16.75 -22.97
CA ALA A 121 -9.89 15.96 -22.40
C ALA A 121 -9.45 15.16 -21.17
N VAL A 122 -8.23 14.63 -21.18
CA VAL A 122 -7.71 13.73 -20.15
C VAL A 122 -7.17 14.49 -18.93
N LYS A 123 -6.49 15.64 -19.13
CA LYS A 123 -5.90 16.43 -18.03
C LYS A 123 -6.90 16.87 -16.96
N PRO A 124 -8.07 17.45 -17.30
CA PRO A 124 -9.03 17.92 -16.29
C PRO A 124 -9.81 16.78 -15.62
N THR A 125 -9.69 15.55 -16.10
CA THR A 125 -10.46 14.39 -15.65
C THR A 125 -9.59 13.33 -14.99
N LEU A 126 -9.33 12.22 -15.67
CA LEU A 126 -8.58 11.08 -15.16
C LEU A 126 -7.15 11.46 -14.70
N TYR A 127 -6.47 12.29 -15.48
CA TYR A 127 -5.10 12.70 -15.16
C TYR A 127 -5.04 13.45 -13.83
N LYS A 128 -5.89 14.47 -13.64
CA LYS A 128 -5.95 15.25 -12.38
C LYS A 128 -6.27 14.38 -11.16
N GLN A 129 -7.03 13.29 -11.34
CA GLN A 129 -7.41 12.40 -10.25
C GLN A 129 -6.30 11.42 -9.87
N PHE A 130 -5.56 10.88 -10.85
CA PHE A 130 -4.70 9.72 -10.64
C PHE A 130 -3.21 9.97 -10.89
N VAL A 131 -2.81 11.14 -11.36
CA VAL A 131 -1.42 11.46 -11.75
C VAL A 131 -0.95 12.70 -11.01
N GLY A 132 0.28 12.67 -10.51
CA GLY A 132 0.87 13.76 -9.74
C GLY A 132 1.34 14.94 -10.58
N GLY A 133 1.81 14.68 -11.81
CA GLY A 133 2.36 15.70 -12.70
C GLY A 133 2.97 15.08 -13.96
N GLU A 134 3.38 15.91 -14.91
CA GLU A 134 4.11 15.43 -16.09
C GLU A 134 5.61 15.24 -15.80
N THR A 135 6.14 16.03 -14.87
CA THR A 135 7.55 15.99 -14.43
C THR A 135 7.64 15.82 -12.91
N LEU A 136 8.84 15.52 -12.42
CA LEU A 136 9.13 15.48 -10.97
C LEU A 136 8.81 16.81 -10.28
N GLN A 137 9.09 17.93 -10.94
CA GLN A 137 8.83 19.26 -10.41
C GLN A 137 7.34 19.53 -10.27
N ASP A 138 6.55 19.12 -11.26
CA ASP A 138 5.07 19.25 -11.23
C ASP A 138 4.47 18.46 -10.06
N CYS A 139 5.05 17.31 -9.71
CA CYS A 139 4.62 16.49 -8.58
C CYS A 139 4.76 17.20 -7.22
N SER A 140 5.60 18.23 -7.10
CA SER A 140 5.84 18.94 -5.84
C SER A 140 4.55 19.49 -5.22
N ALA A 141 3.61 19.94 -6.03
CA ALA A 141 2.31 20.43 -5.55
C ALA A 141 1.49 19.31 -4.90
N ALA A 142 1.41 18.14 -5.53
CA ALA A 142 0.70 16.97 -5.01
C ALA A 142 1.38 16.42 -3.74
N ILE A 143 2.70 16.31 -3.74
CA ILE A 143 3.52 15.86 -2.61
C ILE A 143 3.27 16.74 -1.38
N ASN A 144 3.40 18.06 -1.55
CA ASN A 144 3.19 19.02 -0.47
C ASN A 144 1.73 19.07 0.00
N HIS A 145 0.77 18.86 -0.90
CA HIS A 145 -0.64 18.76 -0.53
C HIS A 145 -0.92 17.54 0.35
N LEU A 146 -0.45 16.36 -0.04
CA LEU A 146 -0.61 15.12 0.72
C LEU A 146 0.05 15.23 2.11
N MET A 147 1.23 15.81 2.19
CA MET A 147 1.97 15.94 3.45
C MET A 147 1.28 16.83 4.49
N LYS A 148 0.43 17.78 4.08
CA LYS A 148 -0.42 18.55 5.03
C LYS A 148 -1.33 17.65 5.85
N TYR A 149 -1.59 16.43 5.39
CA TYR A 149 -2.43 15.42 6.05
C TYR A 149 -1.61 14.21 6.52
N ASN A 150 -0.30 14.38 6.71
CA ASN A 150 0.63 13.32 7.11
C ASN A 150 0.67 12.11 6.15
N VAL A 151 0.32 12.29 4.90
CA VAL A 151 0.40 11.27 3.86
C VAL A 151 1.65 11.55 3.02
N LYS A 152 2.60 10.63 3.03
CA LYS A 152 3.81 10.71 2.19
C LYS A 152 3.51 10.32 0.75
N SER A 153 4.48 10.49 -0.13
CA SER A 153 4.39 10.11 -1.53
C SER A 153 5.46 9.10 -1.91
N THR A 154 5.14 8.22 -2.84
CA THR A 154 6.06 7.31 -3.53
C THR A 154 5.93 7.60 -5.01
N LEU A 155 6.97 8.14 -5.63
CA LEU A 155 6.94 8.55 -7.04
C LEU A 155 7.22 7.38 -7.96
N ASP A 156 6.38 7.21 -8.99
CA ASP A 156 6.53 6.21 -10.04
C ASP A 156 6.56 6.88 -11.42
N TYR A 157 7.67 6.74 -12.13
CA TYR A 157 7.71 7.12 -13.54
C TYR A 157 6.92 6.09 -14.35
N SER A 158 5.69 6.45 -14.67
CA SER A 158 4.70 5.57 -15.29
C SER A 158 4.64 5.72 -16.82
N ALA A 159 5.72 6.13 -17.46
CA ALA A 159 5.82 6.05 -18.91
C ALA A 159 5.99 4.60 -19.33
N GLU A 160 5.15 4.14 -20.27
CA GLU A 160 5.44 2.91 -21.01
C GLU A 160 6.48 3.25 -22.06
N SER A 161 7.77 3.08 -21.69
CA SER A 161 8.87 3.38 -22.59
C SER A 161 8.87 2.42 -23.77
N GLU A 162 9.20 2.96 -24.94
CA GLU A 162 9.54 2.10 -26.08
C GLU A 162 10.78 1.26 -25.70
N GLN A 163 10.73 -0.05 -25.98
CA GLN A 163 11.83 -0.97 -25.66
C GLN A 163 12.98 -0.81 -26.69
N THR A 164 13.27 0.44 -27.06
CA THR A 164 14.43 0.81 -27.85
C THR A 164 15.60 1.13 -26.93
N PRO A 165 16.85 1.05 -27.38
CA PRO A 165 18.02 1.45 -26.59
C PRO A 165 17.90 2.85 -26.01
N GLU A 166 17.36 3.79 -26.79
CA GLU A 166 17.15 5.19 -26.40
C GLU A 166 16.06 5.33 -25.32
N GLY A 167 14.92 4.61 -25.48
CA GLY A 167 13.83 4.59 -24.50
C GLY A 167 14.24 3.97 -23.17
N ILE A 168 14.98 2.86 -23.21
CA ILE A 168 15.56 2.20 -22.04
C ILE A 168 16.51 3.15 -21.32
N GLN A 169 17.41 3.83 -22.05
CA GLN A 169 18.37 4.77 -21.46
C GLN A 169 17.66 5.98 -20.84
N ALA A 170 16.67 6.55 -21.53
CA ALA A 170 15.89 7.68 -21.03
C ALA A 170 15.14 7.33 -19.72
N THR A 171 14.55 6.14 -19.64
CA THR A 171 13.86 5.67 -18.43
C THR A 171 14.83 5.41 -17.29
N PHE A 172 15.98 4.83 -17.57
CA PHE A 172 17.04 4.63 -16.58
C PHE A 172 17.50 5.97 -15.98
N GLU A 173 17.75 6.98 -16.81
CA GLU A 173 18.17 8.33 -16.38
C GLU A 173 17.06 9.03 -15.59
N GLU A 174 15.79 8.92 -16.00
CA GLU A 174 14.65 9.49 -15.28
C GLU A 174 14.49 8.84 -13.89
N THR A 175 14.68 7.53 -13.80
CA THR A 175 14.66 6.83 -12.52
C THR A 175 15.79 7.31 -11.60
N LEU A 176 17.01 7.53 -12.12
CA LEU A 176 18.09 8.13 -11.34
C LEU A 176 17.73 9.53 -10.85
N ARG A 177 17.10 10.37 -11.69
CA ARG A 177 16.62 11.71 -11.30
C ARG A 177 15.54 11.63 -10.21
N SER A 178 14.64 10.64 -10.28
CA SER A 178 13.62 10.41 -9.25
C SER A 178 14.26 10.04 -7.89
N ILE A 179 15.28 9.19 -7.90
CA ILE A 179 16.03 8.83 -6.68
C ILE A 179 16.74 10.06 -6.11
N ASP A 180 17.39 10.87 -6.97
CA ASP A 180 18.07 12.10 -6.54
C ASP A 180 17.08 13.14 -5.99
N PHE A 181 15.90 13.26 -6.60
CA PHE A 181 14.82 14.14 -6.14
C PHE A 181 14.26 13.72 -4.76
N ALA A 182 14.31 12.43 -4.45
CA ALA A 182 13.89 11.92 -3.15
C ALA A 182 14.94 12.13 -2.03
N LYS A 183 16.19 12.42 -2.38
CA LYS A 183 17.28 12.63 -1.42
C LYS A 183 16.96 13.74 -0.42
N GLY A 184 16.95 13.40 0.87
CA GLY A 184 16.68 14.35 1.95
C GLY A 184 15.24 14.89 1.99
N ASN A 185 14.36 14.44 1.12
CA ASN A 185 12.96 14.87 1.09
C ASN A 185 12.09 13.94 1.97
N THR A 186 11.79 14.40 3.18
CA THR A 186 11.00 13.63 4.16
C THR A 186 9.55 13.37 3.75
N ASN A 187 9.05 14.10 2.74
CA ASN A 187 7.69 13.92 2.19
C ASN A 187 7.63 12.74 1.20
N LEU A 188 8.79 12.25 0.76
CA LEU A 188 8.91 11.08 -0.09
C LEU A 188 9.32 9.87 0.74
N ALA A 189 8.53 8.78 0.61
CA ALA A 189 8.78 7.56 1.37
C ALA A 189 9.71 6.60 0.60
N TYR A 190 9.50 6.49 -0.71
CA TYR A 190 10.19 5.55 -1.60
C TYR A 190 10.34 6.13 -3.00
N ALA A 191 11.41 5.69 -3.69
CA ALA A 191 11.49 5.67 -5.16
C ALA A 191 11.02 4.31 -5.67
N VAL A 192 10.73 4.21 -6.97
CA VAL A 192 10.26 2.95 -7.56
C VAL A 192 10.75 2.81 -8.99
N PHE A 193 10.95 1.58 -9.47
CA PHE A 193 11.15 1.29 -10.87
C PHE A 193 10.58 -0.08 -11.26
N LYS A 194 10.25 -0.21 -12.55
CA LYS A 194 9.86 -1.48 -13.18
C LYS A 194 11.04 -2.02 -13.96
N PRO A 195 11.52 -3.23 -13.67
CA PRO A 195 12.66 -3.83 -14.36
C PRO A 195 12.53 -3.91 -15.88
N SER A 196 11.32 -4.16 -16.42
CA SER A 196 11.09 -4.22 -17.88
C SER A 196 11.33 -2.88 -18.58
N THR A 197 11.29 -1.75 -17.87
CA THR A 197 11.52 -0.43 -18.48
C THR A 197 13.00 -0.08 -18.69
N ILE A 198 13.91 -0.89 -18.13
CA ILE A 198 15.38 -0.72 -18.27
C ILE A 198 16.05 -1.88 -19.02
N THR A 199 15.23 -2.72 -19.67
CA THR A 199 15.63 -3.81 -20.56
C THR A 199 14.47 -4.17 -21.49
N THR A 200 14.56 -5.29 -22.21
CA THR A 200 13.47 -5.78 -23.08
C THR A 200 12.72 -6.94 -22.43
N ASP A 201 11.42 -7.06 -22.71
CA ASP A 201 10.57 -8.14 -22.24
C ASP A 201 11.06 -9.50 -22.74
N GLU A 202 11.53 -9.55 -24.00
CA GLU A 202 12.08 -10.79 -24.59
C GLU A 202 13.29 -11.30 -23.80
N LEU A 203 14.20 -10.40 -23.43
CA LEU A 203 15.40 -10.77 -22.67
C LEU A 203 15.04 -11.26 -21.26
N LEU A 204 14.08 -10.59 -20.59
CA LEU A 204 13.60 -11.00 -19.27
C LEU A 204 12.94 -12.38 -19.31
N ALA A 205 12.09 -12.64 -20.32
CA ALA A 205 11.44 -13.91 -20.50
C ALA A 205 12.47 -15.05 -20.75
N LYS A 206 13.42 -14.85 -21.67
CA LYS A 206 14.49 -15.81 -21.92
C LYS A 206 15.34 -16.06 -20.65
N ALA A 207 15.75 -15.01 -19.96
CA ALA A 207 16.57 -15.13 -18.76
C ALA A 207 15.85 -15.80 -17.58
N SER A 208 14.52 -15.76 -17.54
CA SER A 208 13.71 -16.38 -16.51
C SER A 208 13.35 -17.82 -16.84
N GLU A 209 12.84 -18.09 -18.06
CA GLU A 209 12.24 -19.37 -18.43
C GLU A 209 13.17 -20.28 -19.28
N LYS A 210 14.10 -19.71 -20.05
CA LYS A 210 14.87 -20.41 -21.08
C LYS A 210 16.34 -20.01 -21.07
N ARG A 211 16.98 -20.09 -19.92
CA ARG A 211 18.38 -19.66 -19.74
C ARG A 211 19.36 -20.35 -20.64
N GLU A 212 19.11 -21.61 -20.97
CA GLU A 212 19.92 -22.45 -21.89
C GLU A 212 19.83 -21.98 -23.34
N GLU A 213 18.82 -21.20 -23.71
CA GLU A 213 18.62 -20.63 -25.04
C GLU A 213 19.29 -19.25 -25.21
N LEU A 214 19.92 -18.70 -24.16
CA LEU A 214 20.56 -17.38 -24.23
C LEU A 214 21.76 -17.40 -25.20
N THR A 215 21.72 -16.51 -26.17
CA THR A 215 22.83 -16.25 -27.07
C THR A 215 23.95 -15.45 -26.40
N ILE A 216 25.10 -15.31 -27.03
CA ILE A 216 26.21 -14.46 -26.56
C ILE A 216 25.73 -12.99 -26.42
N ASP A 217 24.92 -12.52 -27.38
CA ASP A 217 24.35 -11.17 -27.35
C ASP A 217 23.34 -11.01 -26.23
N ASP A 218 22.46 -12.00 -25.98
CA ASP A 218 21.54 -11.97 -24.83
C ASP A 218 22.31 -11.90 -23.51
N VAL A 219 23.39 -12.64 -23.36
CA VAL A 219 24.24 -12.60 -22.14
C VAL A 219 24.88 -11.22 -21.96
N ARG A 220 25.31 -10.56 -23.06
CA ARG A 220 25.83 -9.18 -23.02
C ARG A 220 24.73 -8.20 -22.58
N HIS A 221 23.55 -8.24 -23.19
CA HIS A 221 22.43 -7.36 -22.86
C HIS A 221 21.92 -7.62 -21.43
N PHE A 222 21.92 -8.88 -20.98
CA PHE A 222 21.56 -9.17 -19.58
C PHE A 222 22.58 -8.60 -18.59
N ARG A 223 23.87 -8.55 -18.94
CA ARG A 223 24.89 -7.88 -18.12
C ARG A 223 24.62 -6.37 -18.04
N GLU A 224 24.33 -5.72 -19.16
CA GLU A 224 23.96 -4.30 -19.19
C GLU A 224 22.70 -4.02 -18.37
N PHE A 225 21.68 -4.87 -18.45
CA PHE A 225 20.49 -4.80 -17.61
C PHE A 225 20.85 -4.89 -16.12
N ARG A 226 21.64 -5.89 -15.75
CA ARG A 226 22.10 -6.05 -14.37
C ARG A 226 22.90 -4.82 -13.88
N GLU A 227 23.75 -4.24 -14.72
CA GLU A 227 24.51 -3.04 -14.40
C GLU A 227 23.59 -1.85 -14.13
N ARG A 228 22.58 -1.59 -14.99
CA ARG A 228 21.55 -0.55 -14.76
C ARG A 228 20.78 -0.81 -13.47
N PHE A 229 20.30 -2.02 -13.26
CA PHE A 229 19.56 -2.42 -12.06
C PHE A 229 20.37 -2.14 -10.79
N MET A 230 21.61 -2.61 -10.75
CA MET A 230 22.50 -2.42 -9.61
C MET A 230 22.90 -0.96 -9.42
N ALA A 231 23.02 -0.16 -10.49
CA ALA A 231 23.29 1.27 -10.42
C ALA A 231 22.12 2.05 -9.79
N LEU A 232 20.87 1.71 -10.10
CA LEU A 232 19.70 2.29 -9.42
C LEU A 232 19.71 1.98 -7.93
N CYS A 233 19.95 0.72 -7.56
CA CYS A 233 20.03 0.31 -6.16
C CYS A 233 21.20 0.97 -5.41
N GLN A 234 22.35 1.12 -6.07
CA GLN A 234 23.51 1.82 -5.51
C GLN A 234 23.20 3.31 -5.30
N ARG A 235 22.58 3.99 -6.28
CA ARG A 235 22.18 5.40 -6.14
C ARG A 235 21.18 5.58 -4.99
N ALA A 236 20.24 4.67 -4.83
CA ALA A 236 19.29 4.67 -3.73
C ALA A 236 20.00 4.51 -2.37
N TYR A 237 20.95 3.58 -2.29
CA TYR A 237 21.78 3.38 -1.10
C TYR A 237 22.62 4.62 -0.75
N ASP A 238 23.31 5.21 -1.73
CA ASP A 238 24.18 6.38 -1.54
C ASP A 238 23.39 7.64 -1.10
N ASN A 239 22.14 7.75 -1.54
CA ASN A 239 21.22 8.84 -1.19
C ASN A 239 20.39 8.57 0.07
N ASP A 240 20.50 7.39 0.69
CA ASP A 240 19.67 6.92 1.81
C ASP A 240 18.16 6.93 1.47
N VAL A 241 17.81 6.58 0.23
CA VAL A 241 16.43 6.50 -0.30
C VAL A 241 16.02 5.03 -0.41
N ARG A 242 14.84 4.67 0.12
CA ARG A 242 14.25 3.36 -0.09
C ARG A 242 13.79 3.22 -1.55
N ILE A 243 14.06 2.07 -2.18
CA ILE A 243 13.65 1.81 -3.56
C ILE A 243 12.84 0.52 -3.67
N LEU A 244 11.68 0.60 -4.33
CA LEU A 244 10.82 -0.53 -4.63
C LEU A 244 11.18 -1.08 -6.02
N VAL A 245 11.46 -2.36 -6.09
CA VAL A 245 11.55 -3.10 -7.36
C VAL A 245 10.18 -3.69 -7.64
N ASP A 246 9.46 -3.19 -8.64
CA ASP A 246 8.13 -3.67 -8.96
C ASP A 246 8.18 -5.09 -9.54
N ALA A 247 7.21 -5.92 -9.14
CA ALA A 247 6.99 -7.22 -9.74
C ALA A 247 6.16 -7.07 -11.01
N GLU A 248 6.44 -7.94 -11.97
CA GLU A 248 5.85 -7.90 -13.30
C GLU A 248 5.29 -9.26 -13.71
N ASP A 249 5.22 -9.56 -15.02
CA ASP A 249 4.69 -10.80 -15.53
C ASP A 249 5.44 -12.02 -14.99
N TYR A 250 4.72 -13.13 -14.82
CA TYR A 250 5.27 -14.38 -14.29
C TYR A 250 6.54 -14.81 -15.02
N CYS A 251 6.54 -14.69 -16.34
CA CYS A 251 7.66 -15.07 -17.19
C CYS A 251 8.93 -14.21 -17.04
N PHE A 252 8.83 -13.04 -16.38
CA PHE A 252 9.98 -12.16 -16.11
C PHE A 252 10.51 -12.32 -14.69
N GLN A 253 9.67 -12.82 -13.80
CA GLN A 253 9.84 -12.62 -12.36
C GLN A 253 11.05 -13.38 -11.77
N ASP A 254 11.44 -14.53 -12.31
CA ASP A 254 12.58 -15.28 -11.77
C ASP A 254 13.91 -14.51 -11.92
N ALA A 255 14.12 -13.86 -13.07
CA ALA A 255 15.29 -13.01 -13.29
C ALA A 255 15.27 -11.77 -12.39
N ILE A 256 14.10 -11.14 -12.22
CA ILE A 256 13.89 -9.98 -11.35
C ILE A 256 14.15 -10.36 -9.90
N ASP A 257 13.57 -11.45 -9.40
CA ASP A 257 13.72 -11.94 -8.02
C ASP A 257 15.22 -12.16 -7.69
N LYS A 258 15.97 -12.81 -8.61
CA LYS A 258 17.40 -13.08 -8.40
C LYS A 258 18.25 -11.82 -8.27
N LEU A 259 18.01 -10.82 -9.13
CA LEU A 259 18.73 -9.54 -9.05
C LEU A 259 18.32 -8.75 -7.80
N THR A 260 17.04 -8.80 -7.41
CA THR A 260 16.55 -8.15 -6.20
C THR A 260 17.15 -8.79 -4.95
N ASP A 261 17.22 -10.13 -4.88
CA ASP A 261 17.89 -10.87 -3.82
C ASP A 261 19.37 -10.47 -3.70
N GLU A 262 20.07 -10.35 -4.84
CA GLU A 262 21.47 -9.89 -4.88
C GLU A 262 21.61 -8.46 -4.34
N ALA A 263 20.73 -7.57 -4.77
CA ALA A 263 20.75 -6.17 -4.33
C ALA A 263 20.43 -6.04 -2.83
N MET A 264 19.44 -6.77 -2.32
CA MET A 264 19.14 -6.79 -0.87
C MET A 264 20.33 -7.26 -0.04
N ARG A 265 20.98 -8.37 -0.42
CA ARG A 265 22.20 -8.86 0.26
C ARG A 265 23.31 -7.82 0.31
N LYS A 266 23.44 -7.02 -0.72
CA LYS A 266 24.49 -5.99 -0.84
C LYS A 266 24.16 -4.73 -0.06
N PHE A 267 22.95 -4.21 -0.17
CA PHE A 267 22.60 -2.85 0.26
C PHE A 267 21.81 -2.79 1.57
N ASN A 268 21.12 -3.86 1.98
CA ASN A 268 20.22 -3.85 3.13
C ASN A 268 20.90 -4.25 4.46
N LYS A 269 22.13 -3.80 4.71
CA LYS A 269 22.89 -4.27 5.90
C LYS A 269 22.44 -3.66 7.22
N LYS A 270 21.99 -2.43 7.23
CA LYS A 270 21.54 -1.73 8.46
C LYS A 270 20.04 -1.56 8.53
N ARG A 271 19.42 -1.36 7.39
CA ARG A 271 17.98 -1.22 7.16
C ARG A 271 17.67 -1.65 5.74
N ALA A 272 16.39 -1.84 5.42
CA ALA A 272 16.02 -2.10 4.05
C ALA A 272 16.10 -0.82 3.19
N ILE A 273 16.92 -0.88 2.15
CA ILE A 273 16.99 0.11 1.07
C ILE A 273 16.26 -0.43 -0.15
N VAL A 274 16.53 -1.67 -0.54
CA VAL A 274 15.92 -2.34 -1.69
C VAL A 274 14.79 -3.23 -1.23
N PHE A 275 13.64 -3.12 -1.86
CA PHE A 275 12.42 -3.86 -1.54
C PHE A 275 11.99 -4.73 -2.72
N ALA A 276 11.79 -6.01 -2.47
CA ALA A 276 11.19 -6.95 -3.41
C ALA A 276 9.67 -6.83 -3.39
N THR A 277 9.03 -6.73 -4.55
CA THR A 277 7.55 -6.76 -4.64
C THR A 277 7.06 -8.20 -4.82
N LEU A 278 6.15 -8.64 -3.95
CA LEU A 278 5.52 -9.95 -3.98
C LEU A 278 4.05 -9.81 -4.37
N GLN A 279 3.69 -10.43 -5.50
CA GLN A 279 2.30 -10.48 -6.00
C GLN A 279 1.59 -11.68 -5.37
N MET A 280 0.86 -11.44 -4.28
CA MET A 280 0.29 -12.50 -3.43
C MET A 280 -0.90 -13.25 -4.05
N TYR A 281 -1.35 -12.88 -5.26
CA TYR A 281 -2.27 -13.69 -6.04
C TYR A 281 -1.61 -14.95 -6.63
N ARG A 282 -0.26 -15.04 -6.57
CA ARG A 282 0.51 -16.22 -6.98
C ARG A 282 0.75 -17.14 -5.78
N HIS A 283 0.51 -18.43 -5.98
CA HIS A 283 0.65 -19.43 -4.92
C HIS A 283 2.12 -19.72 -4.52
N ASP A 284 3.10 -19.36 -5.37
CA ASP A 284 4.54 -19.58 -5.12
C ASP A 284 5.18 -18.46 -4.27
N ARG A 285 4.48 -17.37 -3.95
CA ARG A 285 5.08 -16.22 -3.26
C ARG A 285 5.30 -16.43 -1.77
N MET A 286 4.48 -17.24 -1.08
CA MET A 286 4.77 -17.60 0.31
C MET A 286 6.04 -18.44 0.47
N PRO A 287 6.29 -19.49 -0.32
CA PRO A 287 7.60 -20.16 -0.36
C PRO A 287 8.76 -19.21 -0.64
N TYR A 288 8.60 -18.26 -1.56
CA TYR A 288 9.62 -17.26 -1.86
C TYR A 288 9.88 -16.32 -0.66
N LEU A 289 8.85 -15.84 0.02
CA LEU A 289 8.97 -14.99 1.21
C LEU A 289 9.75 -15.70 2.33
N ARG A 290 9.48 -16.99 2.55
CA ARG A 290 10.23 -17.81 3.54
C ARG A 290 11.70 -17.93 3.14
N ARG A 291 12.00 -18.17 1.86
CA ARG A 291 13.38 -18.21 1.35
C ARG A 291 14.10 -16.87 1.55
N ILE A 292 13.42 -15.74 1.32
CA ILE A 292 13.99 -14.41 1.62
C ILE A 292 14.34 -14.30 3.11
N TYR A 293 13.46 -14.75 4.00
CA TYR A 293 13.71 -14.74 5.45
C TYR A 293 14.93 -15.57 5.82
N ASP A 294 14.97 -16.82 5.37
CA ASP A 294 16.08 -17.74 5.67
C ASP A 294 17.42 -17.17 5.16
N ASP A 295 17.42 -16.59 3.96
CA ASP A 295 18.61 -15.95 3.38
C ASP A 295 19.00 -14.68 4.17
N ALA A 296 18.02 -13.86 4.61
CA ALA A 296 18.28 -12.67 5.40
C ALA A 296 18.89 -13.00 6.76
N VAL A 297 18.43 -14.08 7.40
CA VAL A 297 19.02 -14.60 8.65
C VAL A 297 20.43 -15.13 8.39
N ALA A 298 20.61 -15.97 7.37
CA ALA A 298 21.89 -16.62 7.07
C ALA A 298 22.98 -15.63 6.63
N LYS A 299 22.61 -14.52 5.97
CA LYS A 299 23.54 -13.54 5.37
C LYS A 299 23.56 -12.20 6.08
N ASP A 300 22.86 -12.11 7.20
CA ASP A 300 22.75 -10.92 8.06
C ASP A 300 22.45 -9.65 7.28
N TYR A 301 21.19 -9.54 6.83
CA TYR A 301 20.64 -8.32 6.24
C TYR A 301 19.16 -8.15 6.61
N ILE A 302 18.61 -6.95 6.37
CA ILE A 302 17.18 -6.65 6.58
C ILE A 302 16.46 -6.77 5.23
N ALA A 303 15.53 -7.68 5.12
CA ALA A 303 14.77 -7.87 3.89
C ALA A 303 13.70 -6.78 3.75
N GLY A 304 13.71 -6.06 2.63
CA GLY A 304 12.63 -5.15 2.25
C GLY A 304 11.59 -5.88 1.42
N VAL A 305 10.32 -5.85 1.84
CA VAL A 305 9.22 -6.50 1.09
C VAL A 305 8.07 -5.55 0.83
N LYS A 306 7.56 -5.57 -0.39
CA LYS A 306 6.33 -4.90 -0.80
C LYS A 306 5.29 -5.95 -1.13
N PHE A 307 4.14 -5.93 -0.46
CA PHE A 307 3.03 -6.81 -0.76
C PHE A 307 1.99 -6.13 -1.60
N VAL A 308 1.62 -6.76 -2.70
CA VAL A 308 0.48 -6.42 -3.55
C VAL A 308 -0.30 -7.70 -3.87
N ARG A 309 -1.56 -7.58 -4.30
CA ARG A 309 -2.27 -8.78 -4.81
C ARG A 309 -1.74 -9.17 -6.17
N GLY A 310 -1.65 -8.25 -7.11
CA GLY A 310 -1.14 -8.42 -8.46
C GLY A 310 -2.07 -7.77 -9.48
N ALA A 311 -1.54 -7.49 -10.67
CA ALA A 311 -2.23 -6.71 -11.70
C ALA A 311 -2.47 -7.46 -13.02
N TYR A 312 -1.92 -8.65 -13.21
CA TYR A 312 -1.88 -9.36 -14.51
C TYR A 312 -2.65 -10.68 -14.53
N MET A 313 -3.56 -10.90 -13.58
CA MET A 313 -4.24 -12.20 -13.35
C MET A 313 -4.83 -12.81 -14.61
N GLU A 314 -5.58 -12.04 -15.39
CA GLU A 314 -6.23 -12.53 -16.62
C GLU A 314 -5.19 -12.91 -17.70
N ALA A 315 -4.17 -12.07 -17.89
CA ALA A 315 -3.10 -12.31 -18.85
C ALA A 315 -2.28 -13.55 -18.49
N GLU A 316 -1.98 -13.73 -17.19
CA GLU A 316 -1.24 -14.89 -16.68
C GLU A 316 -2.00 -16.19 -16.91
N ARG A 317 -3.30 -16.23 -16.63
CA ARG A 317 -4.14 -17.40 -16.89
C ARG A 317 -4.24 -17.76 -18.36
N VAL A 318 -4.43 -16.73 -19.20
CA VAL A 318 -4.46 -16.94 -20.66
C VAL A 318 -3.12 -17.48 -21.17
N ARG A 319 -2.01 -16.92 -20.66
CA ARG A 319 -0.66 -17.37 -21.03
C ARG A 319 -0.39 -18.82 -20.57
N ALA A 320 -0.75 -19.14 -19.31
CA ALA A 320 -0.58 -20.50 -18.78
C ALA A 320 -1.34 -21.53 -19.62
N ALA A 321 -2.59 -21.24 -19.97
CA ALA A 321 -3.42 -22.10 -20.81
C ALA A 321 -2.86 -22.23 -22.25
N ALA A 322 -2.34 -21.14 -22.82
CA ALA A 322 -1.80 -21.14 -24.19
C ALA A 322 -0.47 -21.90 -24.32
N LEU A 323 0.34 -21.92 -23.26
CA LEU A 323 1.67 -22.56 -23.24
C LEU A 323 1.71 -23.87 -22.44
N ASP A 324 0.54 -24.34 -21.97
CA ASP A 324 0.35 -25.62 -21.27
C ASP A 324 1.26 -25.80 -20.03
N TYR A 325 1.34 -24.74 -19.19
CA TYR A 325 1.99 -24.84 -17.88
C TYR A 325 1.01 -24.58 -16.74
N PRO A 326 1.30 -25.04 -15.50
CA PRO A 326 0.40 -24.84 -14.36
C PRO A 326 0.11 -23.34 -14.10
N ASP A 327 -1.20 -23.01 -13.96
CA ASP A 327 -1.61 -21.65 -13.63
C ASP A 327 -0.94 -21.16 -12.32
N PRO A 328 -0.11 -20.10 -12.35
CA PRO A 328 0.59 -19.62 -11.17
C PRO A 328 -0.35 -18.88 -10.18
N ILE A 329 -1.57 -18.58 -10.60
CA ILE A 329 -2.52 -17.77 -9.85
C ILE A 329 -3.30 -18.62 -8.86
N CYS A 330 -3.56 -18.10 -7.66
CA CYS A 330 -4.45 -18.72 -6.68
C CYS A 330 -5.82 -18.99 -7.28
N LYS A 331 -6.46 -20.09 -6.87
CA LYS A 331 -7.70 -20.59 -7.45
C LYS A 331 -8.85 -19.56 -7.48
N ASP A 332 -8.91 -18.68 -6.48
CA ASP A 332 -9.96 -17.68 -6.33
C ASP A 332 -9.49 -16.47 -5.49
N LYS A 333 -10.36 -15.46 -5.39
CA LYS A 333 -10.09 -14.24 -4.61
C LYS A 333 -9.84 -14.54 -3.12
N ARG A 334 -10.56 -15.49 -2.53
CA ARG A 334 -10.41 -15.85 -1.12
C ARG A 334 -9.02 -16.43 -0.87
N ALA A 335 -8.56 -17.36 -1.71
CA ALA A 335 -7.21 -17.90 -1.61
C ALA A 335 -6.12 -16.83 -1.78
N THR A 336 -6.34 -15.83 -2.64
CA THR A 336 -5.47 -14.67 -2.77
C THR A 336 -5.45 -13.83 -1.49
N ASP A 337 -6.62 -13.57 -0.89
CA ASP A 337 -6.73 -12.79 0.34
C ASP A 337 -6.06 -13.53 1.51
N GLU A 338 -6.27 -14.84 1.65
CA GLU A 338 -5.64 -15.69 2.65
C GLU A 338 -4.11 -15.70 2.50
N ASN A 339 -3.60 -15.82 1.28
CA ASN A 339 -2.16 -15.80 0.97
C ASN A 339 -1.53 -14.44 1.30
N PHE A 340 -2.22 -13.35 0.95
CA PHE A 340 -1.80 -11.98 1.27
C PHE A 340 -1.73 -11.75 2.79
N ASP A 341 -2.79 -12.08 3.51
CA ASP A 341 -2.88 -11.89 4.96
C ASP A 341 -1.88 -12.79 5.72
N ALA A 342 -1.62 -14.00 5.20
CA ALA A 342 -0.59 -14.89 5.75
C ALA A 342 0.82 -14.31 5.57
N ALA A 343 1.13 -13.70 4.42
CA ALA A 343 2.42 -13.05 4.19
C ALA A 343 2.63 -11.84 5.11
N VAL A 344 1.60 -11.00 5.28
CA VAL A 344 1.63 -9.86 6.21
C VAL A 344 1.88 -10.36 7.64
N ARG A 345 1.15 -11.37 8.10
CA ARG A 345 1.33 -11.95 9.44
C ARG A 345 2.75 -12.52 9.62
N PHE A 346 3.23 -13.32 8.67
CA PHE A 346 4.58 -13.89 8.72
C PHE A 346 5.64 -12.79 8.84
N THR A 347 5.53 -11.73 8.07
CA THR A 347 6.45 -10.60 8.11
C THR A 347 6.40 -9.86 9.45
N MET A 348 5.19 -9.66 10.02
CA MET A 348 5.01 -9.06 11.33
C MET A 348 5.53 -9.93 12.49
N ASP A 349 5.53 -11.25 12.32
CA ASP A 349 6.11 -12.18 13.29
C ASP A 349 7.66 -12.16 13.27
N HIS A 350 8.26 -11.65 12.19
CA HIS A 350 9.71 -11.60 11.97
C HIS A 350 10.20 -10.17 11.65
N LEU A 351 9.59 -9.16 12.26
CA LEU A 351 9.87 -7.75 11.97
C LEU A 351 11.29 -7.30 12.38
N ASP A 352 12.02 -8.13 13.12
CA ASP A 352 13.45 -7.97 13.37
C ASP A 352 14.33 -8.17 12.12
N ARG A 353 13.80 -8.85 11.09
CA ARG A 353 14.47 -9.13 9.81
C ARG A 353 13.77 -8.55 8.60
N PHE A 354 12.63 -7.89 8.78
CA PHE A 354 11.87 -7.30 7.69
C PHE A 354 11.57 -5.81 7.88
N GLU A 355 11.49 -5.10 6.77
CA GLU A 355 10.73 -3.87 6.61
C GLU A 355 9.66 -4.08 5.53
N MET A 356 8.45 -3.56 5.75
CA MET A 356 7.27 -3.88 4.95
C MET A 356 6.60 -2.64 4.35
N PHE A 357 6.28 -2.73 3.06
CA PHE A 357 5.40 -1.82 2.33
C PHE A 357 4.12 -2.58 1.95
N MET A 358 2.98 -2.26 2.54
CA MET A 358 1.71 -2.92 2.25
C MET A 358 0.89 -2.12 1.24
N GLY A 359 0.97 -2.49 -0.04
CA GLY A 359 0.24 -1.88 -1.15
C GLY A 359 -1.12 -2.56 -1.38
N THR A 360 -2.19 -2.06 -0.74
CA THR A 360 -3.51 -2.65 -0.93
C THR A 360 -4.65 -1.66 -0.74
N HIS A 361 -5.71 -1.83 -1.55
CA HIS A 361 -6.99 -1.13 -1.46
C HIS A 361 -8.04 -1.88 -0.63
N ASN A 362 -7.69 -3.03 -0.05
CA ASN A 362 -8.60 -3.82 0.76
C ASN A 362 -8.65 -3.29 2.19
N GLU A 363 -9.83 -2.82 2.62
CA GLU A 363 -10.03 -2.26 3.96
C GLU A 363 -9.75 -3.29 5.05
N GLU A 364 -10.20 -4.54 4.87
CA GLU A 364 -10.02 -5.62 5.86
C GLU A 364 -8.54 -5.92 6.11
N SER A 365 -7.71 -6.04 5.03
CA SER A 365 -6.27 -6.25 5.19
C SER A 365 -5.58 -5.07 5.88
N ASN A 366 -6.02 -3.81 5.62
CA ASN A 366 -5.50 -2.64 6.32
C ASN A 366 -5.89 -2.67 7.81
N TYR A 367 -7.12 -3.03 8.17
CA TYR A 367 -7.52 -3.23 9.55
C TYR A 367 -6.73 -4.35 10.23
N LYS A 368 -6.53 -5.48 9.54
CA LYS A 368 -5.76 -6.62 10.08
C LYS A 368 -4.31 -6.24 10.41
N LEU A 369 -3.64 -5.47 9.53
CA LEU A 369 -2.29 -5.01 9.81
C LEU A 369 -2.25 -4.03 10.99
N ALA A 370 -3.14 -3.02 11.02
CA ALA A 370 -3.23 -2.08 12.12
C ALA A 370 -3.47 -2.80 13.46
N LYS A 371 -4.37 -3.80 13.47
CA LYS A 371 -4.64 -4.65 14.62
C LYS A 371 -3.42 -5.48 15.05
N LEU A 372 -2.69 -6.07 14.10
CA LEU A 372 -1.46 -6.81 14.39
C LEU A 372 -0.37 -5.92 14.99
N MET A 373 -0.24 -4.67 14.55
CA MET A 373 0.68 -3.70 15.14
C MET A 373 0.32 -3.43 16.60
N ASP A 374 -0.97 -3.18 16.88
CA ASP A 374 -1.46 -2.95 18.24
C ASP A 374 -1.27 -4.18 19.15
N GLU A 375 -1.70 -5.37 18.71
CA GLU A 375 -1.54 -6.64 19.45
C GLU A 375 -0.09 -6.97 19.79
N LYS A 376 0.86 -6.55 18.94
CA LYS A 376 2.30 -6.78 19.14
C LYS A 376 3.01 -5.61 19.85
N GLY A 377 2.29 -4.56 20.23
CA GLY A 377 2.87 -3.36 20.84
C GLY A 377 3.83 -2.60 19.92
N ILE A 378 3.64 -2.69 18.58
CA ILE A 378 4.41 -1.97 17.59
C ILE A 378 3.79 -0.61 17.41
N ALA A 379 4.58 0.46 17.52
CA ALA A 379 4.12 1.83 17.37
C ALA A 379 3.48 2.06 15.98
N CYS A 380 2.41 2.86 15.90
CA CYS A 380 1.72 3.15 14.64
C CYS A 380 2.66 3.81 13.61
N ASP A 381 3.63 4.60 14.06
CA ASP A 381 4.64 5.29 13.26
C ASP A 381 5.97 4.51 13.12
N ASP A 382 5.97 3.20 13.45
CA ASP A 382 7.17 2.37 13.28
C ASP A 382 7.66 2.43 11.83
N SER A 383 8.89 2.91 11.67
CA SER A 383 9.47 3.20 10.35
C SER A 383 9.66 1.97 9.45
N ARG A 384 9.50 0.76 9.99
CA ARG A 384 9.58 -0.51 9.26
C ARG A 384 8.29 -0.89 8.56
N VAL A 385 7.16 -0.24 8.87
CA VAL A 385 5.83 -0.58 8.34
C VAL A 385 5.20 0.61 7.65
N PHE A 386 4.83 0.45 6.38
CA PHE A 386 4.12 1.45 5.59
C PHE A 386 2.85 0.89 4.96
N PHE A 387 1.78 1.66 5.06
CA PHE A 387 0.53 1.44 4.34
C PHE A 387 0.56 2.25 3.04
N ALA A 388 0.08 1.67 1.94
CA ALA A 388 0.12 2.35 0.66
C ALA A 388 -1.14 2.12 -0.18
N GLN A 389 -1.63 3.18 -0.80
CA GLN A 389 -2.71 3.18 -1.78
C GLN A 389 -2.31 4.04 -2.98
N LEU A 390 -2.94 3.80 -4.12
CA LEU A 390 -2.73 4.62 -5.31
C LEU A 390 -3.31 6.03 -5.14
N LEU A 391 -2.68 7.02 -5.76
CA LEU A 391 -3.19 8.39 -5.79
C LEU A 391 -4.61 8.41 -6.36
N GLY A 392 -5.49 9.18 -5.70
CA GLY A 392 -6.88 9.34 -6.13
C GLY A 392 -7.80 8.14 -5.88
N MET A 393 -7.30 7.10 -5.20
CA MET A 393 -8.07 5.90 -4.84
C MET A 393 -7.99 5.65 -3.33
N ARG A 394 -9.12 5.18 -2.76
CA ARG A 394 -9.16 4.76 -1.35
C ARG A 394 -8.67 5.82 -0.36
N ASP A 395 -9.07 7.05 -0.58
CA ASP A 395 -8.73 8.16 0.33
C ASP A 395 -9.25 7.90 1.75
N ASN A 396 -10.37 7.17 1.89
CA ASN A 396 -10.88 6.72 3.17
C ASN A 396 -9.89 5.84 3.96
N ILE A 397 -9.11 5.01 3.31
CA ILE A 397 -8.06 4.21 3.97
C ILE A 397 -6.88 5.11 4.33
N SER A 398 -6.32 5.81 3.33
CA SER A 398 -5.08 6.56 3.47
C SER A 398 -5.18 7.66 4.52
N PHE A 399 -6.24 8.51 4.46
CA PHE A 399 -6.35 9.66 5.34
C PHE A 399 -6.77 9.27 6.76
N ASN A 400 -7.61 8.22 6.94
CA ASN A 400 -7.94 7.74 8.28
C ASN A 400 -6.76 7.05 8.97
N LEU A 401 -5.94 6.27 8.25
CA LEU A 401 -4.69 5.72 8.78
C LEU A 401 -3.71 6.83 9.15
N ALA A 402 -3.49 7.81 8.29
CA ALA A 402 -2.58 8.92 8.56
C ALA A 402 -3.06 9.79 9.73
N TYR A 403 -4.38 10.01 9.87
CA TYR A 403 -4.98 10.69 11.02
C TYR A 403 -4.76 9.93 12.33
N ALA A 404 -4.83 8.61 12.28
CA ALA A 404 -4.52 7.73 13.42
C ALA A 404 -3.01 7.58 13.69
N GLY A 405 -2.14 8.27 12.95
CA GLY A 405 -0.70 8.31 13.17
C GLY A 405 0.10 7.21 12.47
N TYR A 406 -0.51 6.37 11.63
CA TYR A 406 0.23 5.35 10.88
C TYR A 406 1.05 5.95 9.75
N ASN A 407 2.17 5.28 9.39
CA ASN A 407 2.94 5.65 8.21
C ASN A 407 2.17 5.28 6.93
N VAL A 408 1.74 6.30 6.20
CA VAL A 408 0.98 6.13 4.96
C VAL A 408 1.69 6.81 3.81
N THR A 409 1.67 6.17 2.65
CA THR A 409 2.13 6.77 1.41
C THR A 409 1.11 6.60 0.28
N LYS A 410 0.95 7.61 -0.57
CA LYS A 410 0.28 7.49 -1.86
C LYS A 410 1.31 7.16 -2.93
N TYR A 411 1.02 6.15 -3.74
CA TYR A 411 1.76 5.85 -4.96
C TYR A 411 1.35 6.86 -6.03
N VAL A 412 2.27 7.71 -6.42
CA VAL A 412 2.03 8.90 -7.25
C VAL A 412 2.70 8.72 -8.60
N PRO A 413 1.96 8.30 -9.62
CA PRO A 413 2.49 8.21 -10.98
C PRO A 413 2.76 9.60 -11.56
N TYR A 414 3.79 9.69 -12.39
CA TYR A 414 4.04 10.88 -13.20
C TYR A 414 4.58 10.49 -14.58
N ALA A 415 4.12 11.14 -15.60
CA ALA A 415 4.62 11.12 -16.97
C ALA A 415 3.79 12.08 -17.83
N SER A 416 4.19 12.29 -19.09
CA SER A 416 3.36 13.02 -20.05
C SER A 416 1.98 12.38 -20.17
N VAL A 417 0.97 13.17 -20.60
CA VAL A 417 -0.39 12.62 -20.76
C VAL A 417 -0.40 11.42 -21.69
N ARG A 418 0.39 11.45 -22.77
CA ARG A 418 0.46 10.37 -23.75
C ARG A 418 1.00 9.08 -23.12
N ASP A 419 2.07 9.19 -22.37
CA ASP A 419 2.81 8.04 -21.85
C ASP A 419 2.11 7.39 -20.67
N VAL A 420 1.28 8.16 -19.92
CA VAL A 420 0.53 7.66 -18.76
C VAL A 420 -0.86 7.10 -19.14
N LEU A 421 -1.30 7.23 -20.39
CA LEU A 421 -2.62 6.75 -20.83
C LEU A 421 -2.88 5.26 -20.54
N PRO A 422 -1.96 4.33 -20.79
CA PRO A 422 -2.17 2.92 -20.45
C PRO A 422 -2.40 2.71 -18.96
N TYR A 423 -1.66 3.40 -18.10
CA TYR A 423 -1.89 3.41 -16.66
C TYR A 423 -3.30 3.91 -16.31
N LEU A 424 -3.76 5.02 -16.90
CA LEU A 424 -5.09 5.59 -16.64
C LEU A 424 -6.21 4.65 -17.07
N ILE A 425 -6.05 3.96 -18.21
CA ILE A 425 -6.99 2.95 -18.69
C ILE A 425 -7.10 1.80 -17.70
N ARG A 426 -5.96 1.26 -17.20
CA ARG A 426 -5.97 0.19 -16.17
C ARG A 426 -6.69 0.64 -14.90
N ARG A 427 -6.51 1.89 -14.45
CA ARG A 427 -7.25 2.43 -13.28
C ARG A 427 -8.76 2.49 -13.54
N ALA A 428 -9.17 2.92 -14.75
CA ALA A 428 -10.59 2.91 -15.10
C ALA A 428 -11.16 1.48 -15.15
N GLU A 429 -10.44 0.52 -15.72
CA GLU A 429 -10.84 -0.89 -15.80
C GLU A 429 -10.94 -1.54 -14.40
N GLU A 430 -9.97 -1.32 -13.52
CA GLU A 430 -10.00 -1.83 -12.14
C GLU A 430 -11.21 -1.31 -11.36
N ASN A 431 -11.56 -0.06 -11.53
CA ASN A 431 -12.75 0.51 -10.90
C ASN A 431 -14.06 -0.12 -11.41
N THR A 432 -14.06 -0.70 -12.62
CA THR A 432 -15.25 -1.37 -13.17
C THR A 432 -15.30 -2.87 -12.86
N SER A 433 -14.14 -3.53 -12.72
CA SER A 433 -14.03 -5.00 -12.62
C SER A 433 -14.25 -5.54 -11.21
N VAL A 434 -13.95 -4.73 -10.18
CA VAL A 434 -14.12 -5.15 -8.80
C VAL A 434 -15.51 -4.78 -8.32
N ALA A 435 -16.42 -5.75 -8.32
CA ALA A 435 -17.79 -5.58 -7.84
C ALA A 435 -17.81 -4.92 -6.43
N GLY A 436 -18.43 -3.76 -6.33
CA GLY A 436 -18.62 -3.03 -5.08
C GLY A 436 -17.57 -1.94 -4.75
N GLN A 437 -16.40 -1.89 -5.40
CA GLN A 437 -15.39 -0.85 -5.09
C GLN A 437 -15.87 0.55 -5.51
N THR A 438 -16.25 0.73 -6.77
CA THR A 438 -16.79 2.02 -7.25
C THR A 438 -18.07 2.41 -6.52
N GLY A 439 -18.93 1.43 -6.21
CA GLY A 439 -20.15 1.69 -5.45
C GLY A 439 -19.86 2.18 -4.01
N ARG A 440 -18.80 1.69 -3.37
CA ARG A 440 -18.39 2.18 -2.06
C ARG A 440 -17.80 3.59 -2.13
N GLU A 441 -16.90 3.85 -3.08
CA GLU A 441 -16.31 5.17 -3.27
C GLU A 441 -17.39 6.24 -3.53
N LEU A 442 -18.35 5.94 -4.42
CA LEU A 442 -19.48 6.83 -4.70
C LEU A 442 -20.32 7.12 -3.47
N ARG A 443 -20.71 6.07 -2.70
CA ARG A 443 -21.48 6.26 -1.47
C ARG A 443 -20.76 7.14 -0.45
N MET A 444 -19.45 6.99 -0.32
CA MET A 444 -18.67 7.82 0.60
C MET A 444 -18.58 9.28 0.13
N LEU A 445 -18.42 9.51 -1.19
CA LEU A 445 -18.45 10.86 -1.76
C LEU A 445 -19.82 11.51 -1.57
N GLU A 446 -20.90 10.77 -1.80
CA GLU A 446 -22.29 11.23 -1.55
C GLU A 446 -22.50 11.62 -0.07
N ALA A 447 -22.10 10.73 0.84
CA ALA A 447 -22.23 10.96 2.28
C ALA A 447 -21.47 12.22 2.73
N GLU A 448 -20.26 12.45 2.23
CA GLU A 448 -19.48 13.63 2.55
C GLU A 448 -20.08 14.92 1.94
N MET A 449 -20.56 14.85 0.70
CA MET A 449 -21.24 15.99 0.08
C MET A 449 -22.51 16.40 0.88
N GLU A 450 -23.28 15.39 1.35
CA GLU A 450 -24.47 15.61 2.19
C GLU A 450 -24.08 16.19 3.55
N ARG A 451 -23.08 15.63 4.23
CA ARG A 451 -22.53 16.14 5.49
C ARG A 451 -22.16 17.62 5.38
N ARG A 452 -21.41 18.00 4.32
CA ARG A 452 -21.01 19.40 4.08
C ARG A 452 -22.15 20.33 3.68
N LYS A 453 -23.27 19.79 3.21
CA LYS A 453 -24.48 20.58 2.93
C LYS A 453 -25.23 20.87 4.22
N ASN A 454 -25.33 19.89 5.11
CA ASN A 454 -26.07 20.00 6.38
C ASN A 454 -25.34 20.84 7.44
N ASN A 455 -24.02 20.99 7.33
CA ASN A 455 -23.20 21.83 8.23
C ASN A 455 -23.06 23.30 7.75
N ARG A 456 -23.94 23.75 6.85
CA ARG A 456 -24.10 25.16 6.43
C ARG A 456 -25.21 25.83 7.16
#